data_ac8bba0079adb6bfba164123ed309b82
#
_entry.id   ac8bba0079adb6bfba164123ed309b82
#
_cell.length_a   1.000
_cell.length_b   1.000
_cell.length_c   1.000
_cell.angle_alpha   90.00
_cell.angle_beta   90.00
_cell.angle_gamma   90.00
#
_symmetry.space_group_name_H-M   'P 1'
#
loop_
_entity.id
_entity.type
_entity.pdbx_description
1 polymer ?
#
loop_
_entity_poly.entity_id
_entity_poly.type
_entity_poly.pdbx_seq_one_letter_code
_entity_poly.pdbx_strand_id
1 'polypeptide(L)'
;KKGELGYIVMLERRGQDSLDLVNMLLFFIAQEISRRQDAIKLEYSIYKDSLTGLLNRSSYDRFRRSFKADNVVSIGVIIIDINDLKSVNDIRGTEAGDALIRQAAGIIGRQFGGCAVFRLNSNEFDIVMENISYSEFEHRSSSLVRELNSRQDMSVSAGRVWDDRQKNLDWAMKQAGELMRIDKQRYYETKPGMTGSGRLDLIKGLLRSIESREFRVVLQPKLYLKTGTCAGAEALIRYYHPEKGIIMPSRFIGLLE
;
A
#
# COMPACT_ATOMS: atom_id res chain seq x y z
N LYS A 1 -25.70 -7.95 -3.07
CA LYS A 1 -27.18 -8.03 -2.90
C LYS A 1 -27.49 -7.13 -1.73
N LYS A 2 -28.22 -6.03 -1.95
CA LYS A 2 -28.85 -5.24 -0.88
C LYS A 2 -29.83 -6.17 -0.18
N GLY A 3 -29.55 -6.52 1.08
CA GLY A 3 -30.49 -7.27 1.90
C GLY A 3 -31.74 -6.41 2.09
N GLU A 4 -32.89 -6.94 1.72
CA GLU A 4 -34.17 -6.35 2.07
C GLU A 4 -34.26 -6.33 3.60
N LEU A 5 -34.38 -5.12 4.17
CA LEU A 5 -34.82 -4.94 5.53
C LEU A 5 -36.29 -5.34 5.59
N GLY A 6 -36.63 -6.32 6.41
CA GLY A 6 -37.99 -6.80 6.54
C GLY A 6 -38.95 -5.69 6.97
N TYR A 7 -40.24 -5.89 6.65
CA TYR A 7 -41.31 -4.97 7.08
C TYR A 7 -41.89 -5.44 8.40
N ILE A 8 -42.15 -4.49 9.30
CA ILE A 8 -43.01 -4.71 10.46
C ILE A 8 -44.39 -4.11 10.15
N VAL A 9 -45.38 -4.98 9.92
CA VAL A 9 -46.76 -4.54 9.68
C VAL A 9 -47.53 -4.71 10.98
N MET A 10 -48.04 -3.61 11.51
CA MET A 10 -48.97 -3.63 12.66
C MET A 10 -50.39 -3.64 12.11
N LEU A 11 -51.10 -4.75 12.36
CA LEU A 11 -52.45 -4.94 11.87
C LEU A 11 -53.53 -4.41 12.82
N GLU A 12 -53.21 -4.18 14.13
CA GLU A 12 -54.15 -3.61 15.08
C GLU A 12 -53.45 -2.74 16.13
N ARG A 13 -54.06 -1.58 16.45
CA ARG A 13 -53.58 -0.65 17.47
C ARG A 13 -54.47 -0.80 18.72
N ARG A 14 -54.03 -1.53 19.73
CA ARG A 14 -54.73 -1.62 21.02
C ARG A 14 -53.77 -1.18 22.14
N GLY A 15 -53.98 0.04 22.63
CA GLY A 15 -53.39 0.55 23.87
C GLY A 15 -51.93 1.02 23.82
N GLN A 16 -51.55 1.72 24.90
CA GLN A 16 -50.19 2.30 25.10
C GLN A 16 -49.13 1.18 25.19
N ASP A 17 -49.42 0.08 25.84
CA ASP A 17 -48.51 -1.06 26.05
C ASP A 17 -48.06 -1.68 24.74
N SER A 18 -48.91 -1.67 23.70
CA SER A 18 -48.53 -2.17 22.36
C SER A 18 -47.51 -1.28 21.66
N LEU A 19 -47.59 0.03 21.90
CA LEU A 19 -46.65 1.01 21.36
C LEU A 19 -45.28 0.88 22.02
N ASP A 20 -45.24 0.66 23.32
CA ASP A 20 -43.99 0.47 24.07
C ASP A 20 -43.30 -0.83 23.67
N LEU A 21 -44.06 -1.91 23.47
CA LEU A 21 -43.54 -3.17 22.97
C LEU A 21 -42.93 -3.01 21.56
N VAL A 22 -43.60 -2.29 20.66
CA VAL A 22 -43.10 -2.03 19.31
C VAL A 22 -41.82 -1.18 19.35
N ASN A 23 -41.79 -0.14 20.16
CA ASN A 23 -40.61 0.70 20.31
C ASN A 23 -39.41 -0.10 20.86
N MET A 24 -39.68 -0.98 21.83
CA MET A 24 -38.68 -1.89 22.37
C MET A 24 -38.16 -2.86 21.32
N LEU A 25 -39.02 -3.46 20.49
CA LEU A 25 -38.64 -4.33 19.38
C LEU A 25 -37.85 -3.58 18.33
N LEU A 26 -38.26 -2.38 17.95
CA LEU A 26 -37.52 -1.52 17.01
C LEU A 26 -36.13 -1.18 17.55
N PHE A 27 -36.01 -0.88 18.84
CA PHE A 27 -34.72 -0.64 19.48
C PHE A 27 -33.82 -1.87 19.39
N PHE A 28 -34.30 -3.05 19.73
CA PHE A 28 -33.52 -4.29 19.63
C PHE A 28 -33.11 -4.62 18.19
N ILE A 29 -34.01 -4.42 17.22
CA ILE A 29 -33.71 -4.62 15.79
C ILE A 29 -32.66 -3.64 15.34
N ALA A 30 -32.77 -2.35 15.69
CA ALA A 30 -31.79 -1.33 15.34
C ALA A 30 -30.41 -1.65 15.96
N GLN A 31 -30.37 -2.09 17.20
CA GLN A 31 -29.15 -2.49 17.89
C GLN A 31 -28.51 -3.72 17.23
N GLU A 32 -29.28 -4.73 16.85
CA GLU A 32 -28.75 -5.92 16.14
C GLU A 32 -28.25 -5.58 14.74
N ILE A 33 -28.93 -4.69 14.02
CA ILE A 33 -28.46 -4.19 12.72
C ILE A 33 -27.13 -3.45 12.88
N SER A 34 -27.03 -2.55 13.87
CA SER A 34 -25.77 -1.82 14.15
C SER A 34 -24.65 -2.79 14.50
N ARG A 35 -24.89 -3.76 15.37
CA ARG A 35 -23.91 -4.77 15.76
C ARG A 35 -23.41 -5.59 14.57
N ARG A 36 -24.33 -6.00 13.67
CA ARG A 36 -23.95 -6.71 12.43
C ARG A 36 -23.15 -5.84 11.47
N GLN A 37 -23.53 -4.58 11.33
CA GLN A 37 -22.78 -3.63 10.49
C GLN A 37 -21.37 -3.40 11.03
N ASP A 38 -21.23 -3.28 12.34
CA ASP A 38 -19.92 -3.09 12.98
C ASP A 38 -19.06 -4.36 12.86
N ALA A 39 -19.66 -5.55 12.98
CA ALA A 39 -18.96 -6.81 12.73
C ALA A 39 -18.46 -6.91 11.28
N ILE A 40 -19.30 -6.56 10.29
CA ILE A 40 -18.93 -6.54 8.87
C ILE A 40 -17.81 -5.50 8.61
N LYS A 41 -17.90 -4.30 9.20
CA LYS A 41 -16.86 -3.27 9.09
C LYS A 41 -15.56 -3.74 9.71
N LEU A 42 -15.62 -4.42 10.86
CA LEU A 42 -14.45 -4.98 11.53
C LEU A 42 -13.82 -6.07 10.68
N GLU A 43 -14.59 -7.00 10.16
CA GLU A 43 -14.11 -8.05 9.25
C GLU A 43 -13.50 -7.44 7.98
N TYR A 44 -14.14 -6.43 7.40
CA TYR A 44 -13.60 -5.69 6.26
C TYR A 44 -12.24 -5.06 6.61
N SER A 45 -12.11 -4.41 7.76
CA SER A 45 -10.85 -3.75 8.17
C SER A 45 -9.72 -4.74 8.47
N ILE A 46 -10.05 -5.98 8.86
CA ILE A 46 -9.05 -7.04 9.09
C ILE A 46 -8.40 -7.50 7.78
N TYR A 47 -9.17 -7.56 6.67
CA TYR A 47 -8.74 -8.18 5.41
C TYR A 47 -8.56 -7.21 4.25
N LYS A 48 -9.00 -5.96 4.38
CA LYS A 48 -8.96 -4.96 3.33
C LYS A 48 -8.13 -3.75 3.73
N ASP A 49 -7.49 -3.15 2.73
CA ASP A 49 -6.87 -1.85 2.87
C ASP A 49 -7.95 -0.75 2.87
N SER A 50 -7.95 0.11 3.86
CA SER A 50 -9.00 1.11 4.07
C SER A 50 -9.06 2.19 2.98
N LEU A 51 -7.93 2.47 2.32
CA LEU A 51 -7.83 3.49 1.28
C LEU A 51 -8.32 2.98 -0.07
N THR A 52 -7.98 1.73 -0.41
CA THR A 52 -8.17 1.17 -1.75
C THR A 52 -9.24 0.10 -1.85
N GLY A 53 -9.60 -0.54 -0.73
CA GLY A 53 -10.50 -1.69 -0.70
C GLY A 53 -9.89 -2.99 -1.23
N LEU A 54 -8.62 -2.98 -1.64
CA LEU A 54 -7.87 -4.18 -2.02
C LEU A 54 -7.54 -5.02 -0.79
N LEU A 55 -7.02 -6.23 -1.00
CA LEU A 55 -6.56 -7.05 0.12
C LEU A 55 -5.35 -6.41 0.81
N ASN A 56 -5.31 -6.49 2.14
CA ASN A 56 -4.21 -5.93 2.94
C ASN A 56 -3.14 -6.99 3.26
N ARG A 57 -2.14 -6.60 4.07
CA ARG A 57 -1.05 -7.46 4.53
C ARG A 57 -1.56 -8.72 5.23
N SER A 58 -2.57 -8.62 6.10
CA SER A 58 -3.12 -9.77 6.82
C SER A 58 -3.74 -10.79 5.85
N SER A 59 -4.40 -10.32 4.79
CA SER A 59 -4.92 -11.16 3.71
C SER A 59 -3.81 -11.83 2.92
N TYR A 60 -2.71 -11.12 2.64
CA TYR A 60 -1.54 -11.71 1.99
C TYR A 60 -0.92 -12.82 2.83
N ASP A 61 -0.70 -12.59 4.12
CA ASP A 61 -0.13 -13.58 5.03
C ASP A 61 -1.02 -14.84 5.14
N ARG A 62 -2.34 -14.65 5.10
CA ARG A 62 -3.31 -15.75 5.04
C ARG A 62 -3.22 -16.49 3.71
N PHE A 63 -3.23 -15.78 2.60
CA PHE A 63 -3.09 -16.33 1.25
C PHE A 63 -1.80 -17.16 1.13
N ARG A 64 -0.67 -16.57 1.53
CA ARG A 64 0.65 -17.23 1.50
C ARG A 64 0.68 -18.54 2.28
N ARG A 65 0.07 -18.58 3.48
CA ARG A 65 -0.02 -19.81 4.29
C ARG A 65 -0.93 -20.88 3.68
N SER A 66 -1.95 -20.47 2.94
CA SER A 66 -2.90 -21.41 2.29
C SER A 66 -2.46 -21.84 0.89
N PHE A 67 -1.50 -21.14 0.28
CA PHE A 67 -1.01 -21.45 -1.05
C PHE A 67 -0.31 -22.82 -1.09
N LYS A 68 -0.69 -23.63 -2.07
CA LYS A 68 -0.11 -24.96 -2.29
C LYS A 68 0.30 -25.08 -3.76
N ALA A 69 1.59 -25.24 -4.00
CA ALA A 69 2.16 -25.36 -5.35
C ALA A 69 1.55 -26.52 -6.17
N ASP A 70 1.15 -27.61 -5.50
CA ASP A 70 0.57 -28.80 -6.14
C ASP A 70 -0.85 -28.54 -6.68
N ASN A 71 -1.55 -27.50 -6.17
CA ASN A 71 -2.91 -27.18 -6.58
C ASN A 71 -2.96 -26.25 -7.80
N VAL A 72 -1.83 -25.77 -8.29
CA VAL A 72 -1.76 -24.84 -9.41
C VAL A 72 -0.87 -25.39 -10.53
N VAL A 73 -1.20 -25.09 -11.77
CA VAL A 73 -0.41 -25.46 -12.95
C VAL A 73 0.62 -24.40 -13.31
N SER A 74 0.37 -23.15 -12.94
CA SER A 74 1.27 -22.02 -13.13
C SER A 74 0.95 -20.90 -12.15
N ILE A 75 1.92 -20.03 -11.94
CA ILE A 75 1.77 -18.83 -11.12
C ILE A 75 2.32 -17.61 -11.87
N GLY A 76 1.56 -16.52 -11.89
CA GLY A 76 2.00 -15.21 -12.35
C GLY A 76 2.02 -14.22 -11.20
N VAL A 77 3.11 -13.49 -11.04
CA VAL A 77 3.26 -12.44 -10.01
C VAL A 77 3.62 -11.12 -10.68
N ILE A 78 2.91 -10.06 -10.31
CA ILE A 78 3.25 -8.70 -10.68
C ILE A 78 3.37 -7.88 -9.40
N ILE A 79 4.49 -7.19 -9.23
CA ILE A 79 4.69 -6.19 -8.16
C ILE A 79 4.80 -4.83 -8.82
N ILE A 80 4.00 -3.87 -8.37
CA ILE A 80 3.94 -2.51 -8.89
C ILE A 80 4.20 -1.54 -7.75
N ASP A 81 5.07 -0.56 -7.99
CA ASP A 81 5.35 0.54 -7.07
C ASP A 81 5.09 1.87 -7.77
N ILE A 82 4.32 2.76 -7.13
CA ILE A 82 4.08 4.12 -7.63
C ILE A 82 5.32 4.96 -7.37
N ASN A 83 5.94 5.45 -8.43
CA ASN A 83 7.11 6.30 -8.36
C ASN A 83 6.76 7.69 -7.82
N ASP A 84 7.71 8.32 -7.14
CA ASP A 84 7.62 9.72 -6.66
C ASP A 84 6.42 10.06 -5.77
N LEU A 85 5.69 9.08 -5.22
CA LEU A 85 4.51 9.33 -4.38
C LEU A 85 4.83 10.28 -3.21
N LYS A 86 6.04 10.15 -2.63
CA LYS A 86 6.48 11.06 -1.58
C LYS A 86 6.61 12.51 -2.08
N SER A 87 7.17 12.71 -3.26
CA SER A 87 7.27 14.05 -3.86
C SER A 87 5.89 14.66 -4.14
N VAL A 88 4.93 13.83 -4.57
CA VAL A 88 3.54 14.27 -4.74
C VAL A 88 2.95 14.70 -3.41
N ASN A 89 3.13 13.92 -2.35
CA ASN A 89 2.66 14.25 -1.01
C ASN A 89 3.32 15.54 -0.47
N ASP A 90 4.62 15.71 -0.68
CA ASP A 90 5.37 16.87 -0.21
C ASP A 90 4.96 18.18 -0.95
N ILE A 91 4.58 18.10 -2.23
CA ILE A 91 4.24 19.26 -3.08
C ILE A 91 2.75 19.57 -3.07
N ARG A 92 1.89 18.52 -3.13
CA ARG A 92 0.44 18.67 -3.33
C ARG A 92 -0.39 18.21 -2.13
N GLY A 93 0.24 17.76 -1.05
CA GLY A 93 -0.42 17.23 0.13
C GLY A 93 -0.76 15.74 0.02
N THR A 94 -1.04 15.13 1.17
CA THR A 94 -1.34 13.69 1.29
C THR A 94 -2.60 13.26 0.54
N GLU A 95 -3.58 14.14 0.40
CA GLU A 95 -4.82 13.85 -0.36
C GLU A 95 -4.55 13.60 -1.85
N ALA A 96 -3.56 14.30 -2.44
CA ALA A 96 -3.17 14.10 -3.83
C ALA A 96 -2.50 12.72 -4.03
N GLY A 97 -1.64 12.31 -3.10
CA GLY A 97 -1.05 10.98 -3.13
C GLY A 97 -2.07 9.88 -2.92
N ASP A 98 -3.01 10.08 -1.99
CA ASP A 98 -4.12 9.15 -1.77
C ASP A 98 -5.02 9.01 -3.02
N ALA A 99 -5.22 10.10 -3.76
CA ALA A 99 -5.96 10.06 -5.02
C ALA A 99 -5.23 9.21 -6.08
N LEU A 100 -3.90 9.36 -6.22
CA LEU A 100 -3.10 8.51 -7.10
C LEU A 100 -3.16 7.04 -6.72
N ILE A 101 -3.06 6.72 -5.44
CA ILE A 101 -3.18 5.36 -4.92
C ILE A 101 -4.54 4.77 -5.25
N ARG A 102 -5.65 5.51 -5.02
CA ARG A 102 -7.01 5.06 -5.36
C ARG A 102 -7.18 4.86 -6.87
N GLN A 103 -6.59 5.72 -7.69
CA GLN A 103 -6.63 5.62 -9.13
C GLN A 103 -5.90 4.35 -9.62
N ALA A 104 -4.68 4.09 -9.13
CA ALA A 104 -3.93 2.88 -9.44
C ALA A 104 -4.72 1.63 -9.01
N ALA A 105 -5.22 1.61 -7.77
CA ALA A 105 -6.03 0.52 -7.24
C ALA A 105 -7.29 0.26 -8.08
N GLY A 106 -7.96 1.31 -8.55
CA GLY A 106 -9.13 1.21 -9.42
C GLY A 106 -8.81 0.58 -10.79
N ILE A 107 -7.67 0.92 -11.40
CA ILE A 107 -7.20 0.33 -12.65
C ILE A 107 -6.86 -1.16 -12.44
N ILE A 108 -6.06 -1.46 -11.42
CA ILE A 108 -5.65 -2.82 -11.06
C ILE A 108 -6.89 -3.69 -10.78
N GLY A 109 -7.81 -3.18 -9.95
CA GLY A 109 -9.02 -3.91 -9.56
C GLY A 109 -9.95 -4.23 -10.74
N ARG A 110 -10.03 -3.35 -11.75
CA ARG A 110 -10.81 -3.60 -12.97
C ARG A 110 -10.16 -4.68 -13.85
N GLN A 111 -8.85 -4.64 -14.03
CA GLN A 111 -8.15 -5.58 -14.91
C GLN A 111 -7.92 -6.96 -14.26
N PHE A 112 -7.79 -6.99 -12.93
CA PHE A 112 -7.46 -8.20 -12.17
C PHE A 112 -8.56 -8.59 -11.17
N GLY A 113 -9.80 -8.18 -11.42
CA GLY A 113 -10.95 -8.69 -10.68
C GLY A 113 -11.02 -10.22 -10.77
N GLY A 114 -11.02 -10.91 -9.63
CA GLY A 114 -10.94 -12.36 -9.55
C GLY A 114 -9.53 -12.92 -9.28
N CYS A 115 -8.48 -12.11 -9.37
CA CYS A 115 -7.13 -12.46 -8.92
C CYS A 115 -6.91 -12.00 -7.47
N ALA A 116 -5.89 -12.54 -6.82
CA ALA A 116 -5.45 -12.07 -5.52
C ALA A 116 -4.63 -10.77 -5.68
N VAL A 117 -5.23 -9.63 -5.32
CA VAL A 117 -4.60 -8.31 -5.42
C VAL A 117 -4.45 -7.72 -4.03
N PHE A 118 -3.22 -7.41 -3.67
CA PHE A 118 -2.85 -6.91 -2.34
C PHE A 118 -2.26 -5.52 -2.43
N ARG A 119 -2.46 -4.73 -1.37
CA ARG A 119 -1.67 -3.54 -1.09
C ARG A 119 -0.88 -3.81 0.18
N LEU A 120 0.42 -4.03 0.03
CA LEU A 120 1.29 -4.45 1.13
C LEU A 120 2.02 -3.28 1.80
N ASN A 121 2.31 -2.24 1.05
CA ASN A 121 2.97 -1.02 1.49
C ASN A 121 2.21 0.22 1.00
N SER A 122 2.70 1.40 1.35
CA SER A 122 2.05 2.67 1.03
C SER A 122 1.84 2.91 -0.47
N ASN A 123 2.78 2.49 -1.31
CA ASN A 123 2.81 2.71 -2.76
C ASN A 123 2.94 1.42 -3.58
N GLU A 124 2.90 0.24 -2.94
CA GLU A 124 3.15 -1.06 -3.57
C GLU A 124 1.88 -1.90 -3.68
N PHE A 125 1.68 -2.49 -4.85
CA PHE A 125 0.58 -3.40 -5.16
C PHE A 125 1.14 -4.71 -5.68
N ASP A 126 0.68 -5.81 -5.10
CA ASP A 126 1.08 -7.15 -5.48
C ASP A 126 -0.12 -7.90 -6.06
N ILE A 127 0.08 -8.51 -7.21
CA ILE A 127 -0.95 -9.26 -7.93
C ILE A 127 -0.45 -10.68 -8.09
N VAL A 128 -1.24 -11.64 -7.64
CA VAL A 128 -0.96 -13.07 -7.82
C VAL A 128 -2.06 -13.70 -8.66
N MET A 129 -1.65 -14.37 -9.71
CA MET A 129 -2.52 -15.08 -10.65
C MET A 129 -2.18 -16.56 -10.62
N GLU A 130 -3.17 -17.39 -10.37
CA GLU A 130 -3.04 -18.84 -10.41
C GLU A 130 -3.58 -19.38 -11.74
N ASN A 131 -2.98 -20.45 -12.26
CA ASN A 131 -3.43 -21.17 -13.44
C ASN A 131 -3.57 -20.30 -14.71
N ILE A 132 -2.63 -19.37 -14.89
CA ILE A 132 -2.60 -18.46 -16.04
C ILE A 132 -1.57 -18.91 -17.06
N SER A 133 -1.92 -18.90 -18.35
CA SER A 133 -0.95 -19.13 -19.42
C SER A 133 0.09 -18.02 -19.51
N TYR A 134 1.29 -18.34 -20.00
CA TYR A 134 2.34 -17.31 -20.20
C TYR A 134 1.87 -16.17 -21.12
N SER A 135 1.19 -16.52 -22.22
CA SER A 135 0.70 -15.52 -23.17
C SER A 135 -0.32 -14.56 -22.56
N GLU A 136 -1.26 -15.08 -21.77
CA GLU A 136 -2.25 -14.26 -21.08
C GLU A 136 -1.60 -13.40 -19.98
N PHE A 137 -0.67 -13.98 -19.19
CA PHE A 137 0.10 -13.26 -18.20
C PHE A 137 0.86 -12.08 -18.82
N GLU A 138 1.61 -12.33 -19.90
CA GLU A 138 2.39 -11.29 -20.58
C GLU A 138 1.49 -10.18 -21.14
N HIS A 139 0.38 -10.56 -21.76
CA HIS A 139 -0.59 -9.59 -22.30
C HIS A 139 -1.18 -8.71 -21.19
N ARG A 140 -1.71 -9.33 -20.12
CA ARG A 140 -2.38 -8.61 -19.04
C ARG A 140 -1.40 -7.74 -18.26
N SER A 141 -0.22 -8.26 -17.92
CA SER A 141 0.79 -7.52 -17.17
C SER A 141 1.36 -6.34 -17.96
N SER A 142 1.63 -6.52 -19.26
CA SER A 142 2.10 -5.44 -20.12
C SER A 142 1.03 -4.38 -20.36
N SER A 143 -0.23 -4.78 -20.51
CA SER A 143 -1.37 -3.86 -20.65
C SER A 143 -1.54 -3.00 -19.40
N LEU A 144 -1.46 -3.61 -18.21
CA LEU A 144 -1.55 -2.90 -16.94
C LEU A 144 -0.48 -1.82 -16.78
N VAL A 145 0.79 -2.21 -16.98
CA VAL A 145 1.92 -1.27 -16.83
C VAL A 145 1.80 -0.12 -17.83
N ARG A 146 1.37 -0.41 -19.06
CA ARG A 146 1.15 0.61 -20.09
C ARG A 146 0.02 1.56 -19.70
N GLU A 147 -1.12 1.04 -19.23
CA GLU A 147 -2.25 1.89 -18.81
C GLU A 147 -1.87 2.80 -17.64
N LEU A 148 -1.17 2.27 -16.63
CA LEU A 148 -0.71 3.06 -15.49
C LEU A 148 0.27 4.17 -15.92
N ASN A 149 1.26 3.84 -16.76
CA ASN A 149 2.26 4.80 -17.23
C ASN A 149 1.75 5.76 -18.35
N SER A 150 0.57 5.52 -18.91
CA SER A 150 -0.05 6.44 -19.89
C SER A 150 -0.68 7.68 -19.23
N ARG A 151 -0.81 7.68 -17.92
CA ARG A 151 -1.36 8.81 -17.15
C ARG A 151 -0.31 9.89 -16.94
N GLN A 152 -0.67 11.14 -17.15
CA GLN A 152 0.26 12.27 -17.00
C GLN A 152 0.78 12.47 -15.58
N ASP A 153 -0.02 12.08 -14.59
CA ASP A 153 0.25 12.29 -13.17
C ASP A 153 0.73 11.03 -12.45
N MET A 154 0.89 9.91 -13.16
CA MET A 154 1.27 8.63 -12.59
C MET A 154 2.43 8.00 -13.36
N SER A 155 3.41 7.53 -12.63
CA SER A 155 4.46 6.66 -13.14
C SER A 155 4.64 5.49 -12.17
N VAL A 156 4.81 4.30 -12.71
CA VAL A 156 4.99 3.09 -11.92
C VAL A 156 6.20 2.31 -12.40
N SER A 157 6.86 1.66 -11.45
CA SER A 157 7.85 0.63 -11.71
C SER A 157 7.24 -0.73 -11.45
N ALA A 158 7.60 -1.73 -12.26
CA ALA A 158 6.97 -3.03 -12.20
C ALA A 158 7.97 -4.18 -12.32
N GLY A 159 7.76 -5.22 -11.51
CA GLY A 159 8.43 -6.51 -11.66
C GLY A 159 7.41 -7.59 -11.97
N ARG A 160 7.73 -8.46 -12.93
CA ARG A 160 6.81 -9.46 -13.47
C ARG A 160 7.50 -10.80 -13.55
N VAL A 161 6.89 -11.84 -13.00
CA VAL A 161 7.40 -13.21 -13.00
C VAL A 161 6.27 -14.17 -13.34
N TRP A 162 6.54 -15.11 -14.23
CA TRP A 162 5.67 -16.24 -14.51
C TRP A 162 6.46 -17.54 -14.36
N ASP A 163 5.85 -18.54 -13.74
CA ASP A 163 6.49 -19.84 -13.48
C ASP A 163 5.47 -20.97 -13.52
N ASP A 164 5.77 -22.01 -14.31
CA ASP A 164 5.01 -23.24 -14.43
C ASP A 164 5.77 -24.46 -13.88
N ARG A 165 7.01 -24.27 -13.41
CA ARG A 165 7.89 -25.35 -12.98
C ARG A 165 7.89 -25.52 -11.48
N GLN A 166 8.43 -24.54 -10.77
CA GLN A 166 8.57 -24.59 -9.32
C GLN A 166 7.27 -24.19 -8.61
N LYS A 167 6.52 -23.27 -9.19
CA LYS A 167 5.26 -22.70 -8.67
C LYS A 167 5.38 -22.30 -7.20
N ASN A 168 6.56 -21.77 -6.86
CA ASN A 168 6.88 -21.34 -5.51
C ASN A 168 6.55 -19.85 -5.36
N LEU A 169 5.51 -19.57 -4.56
CA LEU A 169 5.03 -18.19 -4.35
C LEU A 169 6.11 -17.28 -3.76
N ASP A 170 6.85 -17.74 -2.76
CA ASP A 170 7.87 -16.93 -2.08
C ASP A 170 9.03 -16.58 -3.03
N TRP A 171 9.43 -17.55 -3.84
CA TRP A 171 10.45 -17.32 -4.87
C TRP A 171 9.95 -16.33 -5.93
N ALA A 172 8.73 -16.53 -6.45
CA ALA A 172 8.16 -15.68 -7.48
C ALA A 172 7.99 -14.23 -6.98
N MET A 173 7.49 -14.05 -5.76
CA MET A 173 7.38 -12.75 -5.10
C MET A 173 8.74 -12.07 -4.94
N LYS A 174 9.75 -12.81 -4.47
CA LYS A 174 11.11 -12.28 -4.33
C LYS A 174 11.68 -11.85 -5.69
N GLN A 175 11.56 -12.66 -6.73
CA GLN A 175 12.06 -12.33 -8.07
C GLN A 175 11.33 -11.13 -8.68
N ALA A 176 9.99 -11.07 -8.53
CA ALA A 176 9.23 -9.93 -8.99
C ALA A 176 9.64 -8.63 -8.26
N GLY A 177 9.87 -8.70 -6.94
CA GLY A 177 10.38 -7.57 -6.17
C GLY A 177 11.74 -7.07 -6.63
N GLU A 178 12.68 -7.99 -6.94
CA GLU A 178 13.99 -7.63 -7.49
C GLU A 178 13.86 -6.96 -8.87
N LEU A 179 13.02 -7.50 -9.75
CA LEU A 179 12.77 -6.90 -11.07
C LEU A 179 12.12 -5.52 -10.97
N MET A 180 11.17 -5.34 -10.07
CA MET A 180 10.55 -4.04 -9.80
C MET A 180 11.58 -3.03 -9.31
N ARG A 181 12.50 -3.42 -8.40
CA ARG A 181 13.57 -2.56 -7.91
C ARG A 181 14.53 -2.13 -9.03
N ILE A 182 14.89 -3.05 -9.93
CA ILE A 182 15.72 -2.74 -11.11
C ILE A 182 15.00 -1.74 -12.02
N ASP A 183 13.71 -1.94 -12.28
CA ASP A 183 12.90 -1.04 -13.10
C ASP A 183 12.79 0.35 -12.45
N LYS A 184 12.61 0.40 -11.14
CA LYS A 184 12.58 1.63 -10.35
C LYS A 184 13.92 2.38 -10.41
N GLN A 185 15.04 1.66 -10.33
CA GLN A 185 16.37 2.26 -10.49
C GLN A 185 16.54 2.88 -11.89
N ARG A 186 16.14 2.18 -12.95
CA ARG A 186 16.15 2.72 -14.32
C ARG A 186 15.30 3.96 -14.46
N TYR A 187 14.11 3.97 -13.87
CA TYR A 187 13.24 5.15 -13.88
C TYR A 187 13.97 6.38 -13.32
N TYR A 188 14.66 6.25 -12.18
CA TYR A 188 15.38 7.38 -11.59
C TYR A 188 16.66 7.74 -12.37
N GLU A 189 17.30 6.79 -13.04
CA GLU A 189 18.47 7.06 -13.89
C GLU A 189 18.10 7.80 -15.19
N THR A 190 16.91 7.54 -15.73
CA THR A 190 16.44 8.14 -17.00
C THR A 190 15.61 9.42 -16.84
N LYS A 191 15.25 9.76 -15.61
CA LYS A 191 14.40 10.93 -15.33
C LYS A 191 15.13 12.23 -15.72
N PRO A 192 14.53 13.09 -16.58
CA PRO A 192 15.12 14.38 -16.93
C PRO A 192 15.38 15.22 -15.67
N GLY A 193 16.63 15.61 -15.42
CA GLY A 193 17.08 16.29 -14.21
C GLY A 193 17.74 15.38 -13.16
N MET A 194 17.74 14.05 -13.35
CA MET A 194 18.50 13.07 -12.59
C MET A 194 19.35 12.17 -13.52
N THR A 195 19.88 12.70 -14.61
CA THR A 195 20.92 12.00 -15.40
C THR A 195 22.11 11.72 -14.49
N GLY A 196 22.87 10.65 -14.77
CA GLY A 196 24.00 10.20 -13.96
C GLY A 196 24.94 11.31 -13.49
N SER A 197 25.01 12.41 -14.24
CA SER A 197 25.65 13.67 -13.83
C SER A 197 24.93 14.31 -12.62
N GLY A 198 23.62 14.41 -12.62
CA GLY A 198 22.87 15.03 -11.52
C GLY A 198 22.94 14.22 -10.21
N ARG A 199 22.95 12.88 -10.27
CA ARG A 199 23.17 12.03 -9.08
C ARG A 199 24.59 12.18 -8.55
N LEU A 200 25.58 12.19 -9.45
CA LEU A 200 27.00 12.46 -9.12
C LEU A 200 27.18 13.85 -8.51
N ASP A 201 26.52 14.86 -9.05
CA ASP A 201 26.59 16.22 -8.54
C ASP A 201 25.87 16.36 -7.18
N LEU A 202 24.77 15.61 -6.97
CA LEU A 202 24.08 15.54 -5.69
C LEU A 202 24.93 14.78 -4.65
N ILE A 203 25.55 13.67 -5.01
CA ILE A 203 26.49 12.93 -4.14
C ILE A 203 27.70 13.80 -3.82
N LYS A 204 28.30 14.48 -4.81
CA LYS A 204 29.38 15.43 -4.58
C LYS A 204 28.94 16.60 -3.67
N GLY A 205 27.71 17.08 -3.85
CA GLY A 205 27.09 18.08 -2.97
C GLY A 205 27.00 17.57 -1.53
N LEU A 206 26.48 16.36 -1.31
CA LEU A 206 26.37 15.75 0.01
C LEU A 206 27.76 15.50 0.64
N LEU A 207 28.74 15.05 -0.14
CA LEU A 207 30.12 14.88 0.35
C LEU A 207 30.73 16.21 0.84
N ARG A 208 30.55 17.30 0.06
CA ARG A 208 30.96 18.65 0.50
C ARG A 208 30.24 19.08 1.77
N SER A 209 28.96 18.79 1.90
CA SER A 209 28.17 19.11 3.10
C SER A 209 28.64 18.31 4.34
N ILE A 210 29.15 17.09 4.16
CA ILE A 210 29.83 16.33 5.21
C ILE A 210 31.12 17.01 5.62
N GLU A 211 31.97 17.38 4.66
CA GLU A 211 33.22 18.12 4.91
C GLU A 211 32.96 19.47 5.58
N SER A 212 31.89 20.17 5.19
CA SER A 212 31.45 21.45 5.77
C SER A 212 30.75 21.31 7.13
N ARG A 213 30.67 20.09 7.69
CA ARG A 213 30.03 19.78 8.99
C ARG A 213 28.55 20.20 9.06
N GLU A 214 27.86 20.18 7.94
CA GLU A 214 26.42 20.47 7.85
C GLU A 214 25.56 19.29 8.34
N PHE A 215 26.15 18.09 8.44
CA PHE A 215 25.54 16.95 9.08
C PHE A 215 25.85 16.92 10.58
N ARG A 216 24.80 16.76 11.39
CA ARG A 216 24.92 16.69 12.85
C ARG A 216 24.15 15.48 13.37
N VAL A 217 24.65 14.89 14.43
CA VAL A 217 23.94 13.85 15.18
C VAL A 217 23.19 14.52 16.34
N VAL A 218 21.88 14.26 16.38
CA VAL A 218 21.01 14.69 17.48
C VAL A 218 20.66 13.46 18.29
N LEU A 219 20.75 13.55 19.61
CA LEU A 219 20.38 12.46 20.50
C LEU A 219 18.95 12.64 20.98
N GLN A 220 18.10 11.65 20.73
CA GLN A 220 16.75 11.58 21.26
C GLN A 220 16.75 10.67 22.49
N PRO A 221 16.49 11.20 23.71
CA PRO A 221 16.51 10.37 24.91
C PRO A 221 15.35 9.39 24.93
N LYS A 222 15.62 8.17 25.40
CA LYS A 222 14.64 7.13 25.70
C LYS A 222 14.48 7.05 27.21
N LEU A 223 13.26 7.19 27.72
CA LEU A 223 12.96 7.18 29.14
C LEU A 223 12.19 5.93 29.54
N TYR A 224 12.47 5.40 30.73
CA TYR A 224 11.61 4.41 31.35
C TYR A 224 10.30 5.08 31.79
N LEU A 225 9.16 4.63 31.25
CA LEU A 225 7.86 5.22 31.53
C LEU A 225 7.47 5.19 33.03
N LYS A 226 7.92 4.16 33.76
CA LYS A 226 7.60 3.99 35.20
C LYS A 226 8.41 4.92 36.13
N THR A 227 9.62 5.22 35.76
CA THR A 227 10.59 5.92 36.66
C THR A 227 10.97 7.30 36.16
N GLY A 228 10.70 7.61 34.87
CA GLY A 228 11.17 8.83 34.23
C GLY A 228 12.71 8.89 34.03
N THR A 229 13.42 7.83 34.38
CA THR A 229 14.89 7.80 34.24
C THR A 229 15.30 7.52 32.80
N CYS A 230 16.45 8.05 32.38
CA CYS A 230 16.98 7.85 31.06
C CYS A 230 17.43 6.39 30.86
N ALA A 231 16.87 5.69 29.87
CA ALA A 231 17.26 4.34 29.49
C ALA A 231 18.37 4.30 28.44
N GLY A 232 18.61 5.44 27.76
CA GLY A 232 19.55 5.56 26.66
C GLY A 232 19.14 6.68 25.72
N ALA A 233 19.76 6.76 24.54
CA ALA A 233 19.39 7.72 23.51
C ALA A 233 19.49 7.09 22.11
N GLU A 234 18.66 7.55 21.21
CA GLU A 234 18.77 7.24 19.78
C GLU A 234 19.55 8.33 19.07
N ALA A 235 20.59 7.94 18.33
CA ALA A 235 21.38 8.87 17.53
C ALA A 235 20.74 9.07 16.17
N LEU A 236 20.28 10.28 15.92
CA LEU A 236 19.55 10.65 14.71
C LEU A 236 20.34 11.68 13.92
N ILE A 237 20.70 11.34 12.69
CA ILE A 237 21.39 12.27 11.79
C ILE A 237 20.43 13.37 11.32
N ARG A 238 20.92 14.62 11.22
CA ARG A 238 20.21 15.79 10.67
C ARG A 238 21.15 16.52 9.72
N TYR A 239 20.63 16.93 8.57
CA TYR A 239 21.35 17.73 7.60
C TYR A 239 20.89 19.19 7.71
N TYR A 240 21.79 20.08 8.13
CA TYR A 240 21.54 21.51 8.28
C TYR A 240 22.01 22.24 7.01
N HIS A 241 21.14 22.30 6.01
CA HIS A 241 21.45 23.00 4.78
C HIS A 241 21.42 24.51 4.98
N PRO A 242 22.44 25.27 4.51
CA PRO A 242 22.53 26.70 4.75
C PRO A 242 21.30 27.52 4.32
N GLU A 243 20.70 27.16 3.20
CA GLU A 243 19.55 27.88 2.63
C GLU A 243 18.20 27.22 2.91
N LYS A 244 18.15 25.89 3.04
CA LYS A 244 16.91 25.11 3.14
C LYS A 244 16.56 24.69 4.57
N GLY A 245 17.41 25.02 5.54
CA GLY A 245 17.22 24.64 6.94
C GLY A 245 17.46 23.14 7.17
N ILE A 246 16.73 22.54 8.12
CA ILE A 246 16.93 21.14 8.52
C ILE A 246 16.28 20.22 7.49
N ILE A 247 17.10 19.38 6.86
CA ILE A 247 16.65 18.32 5.92
C ILE A 247 16.67 16.97 6.65
N MET A 248 15.54 16.29 6.62
CA MET A 248 15.35 15.01 7.30
C MET A 248 16.07 13.86 6.59
N PRO A 249 16.51 12.81 7.31
CA PRO A 249 17.26 11.68 6.77
C PRO A 249 16.59 11.01 5.56
N SER A 250 15.27 10.91 5.59
CA SER A 250 14.47 10.33 4.50
C SER A 250 14.64 11.02 3.13
N ARG A 251 15.21 12.22 3.10
CA ARG A 251 15.46 12.97 1.85
C ARG A 251 16.84 12.76 1.24
N PHE A 252 17.78 12.20 1.99
CA PHE A 252 19.15 12.04 1.49
C PHE A 252 19.73 10.64 1.69
N ILE A 253 19.21 9.81 2.60
CA ILE A 253 19.72 8.44 2.81
C ILE A 253 19.58 7.60 1.53
N GLY A 254 18.44 7.63 0.86
CA GLY A 254 18.23 6.89 -0.38
C GLY A 254 19.10 7.34 -1.57
N LEU A 255 19.90 8.40 -1.41
CA LEU A 255 20.91 8.83 -2.37
C LEU A 255 22.29 8.26 -2.05
N LEU A 256 22.48 7.76 -0.82
CA LEU A 256 23.75 7.22 -0.32
C LEU A 256 23.75 5.69 -0.33
N GLU A 257 22.59 5.06 -0.47
CA GLU A 257 22.38 3.63 -0.70
C GLU A 257 22.35 3.33 -2.20
#